data_5ee09125b36c03fe2632e2b1daa8e57f
#
_entry.id   5ee09125b36c03fe2632e2b1daa8e57f
#
_cell.length_a   1.000
_cell.length_b   1.000
_cell.length_c   1.000
_cell.angle_alpha   90.00
_cell.angle_beta   90.00
_cell.angle_gamma   90.00
#
_symmetry.space_group_name_H-M   'P 1'
#
loop_
_entity.id
_entity.type
_entity.pdbx_description
1 polymer ?
#
loop_
_entity_poly.entity_id
_entity_poly.type
_entity_poly.pdbx_seq_one_letter_code
_entity_poly.pdbx_strand_id
1 'polypeptide(L)'
;MAVAALLLLGAGARAEAADAEAARAVGTRAAHADSIPHRSRPFYVMLRSAAVPGWGQLYNHKVLKAAGVVAGEGLLAYEALSEFKKENDAVDRLSALLDAGLGPGDPAYEAVAQDRDAHRNRKITWIWWGLAAHLLSMVDAYVDAHLATFDADFGPPASARDFGEKPRLTLAIRTRF
;
A
#
# COMPACT_ATOMS: atom_id res chain seq x y z
N MET A 1 16.08 -72.89 2.21
CA MET A 1 16.80 -71.73 2.76
C MET A 1 16.78 -70.48 1.88
N ALA A 2 16.48 -70.52 0.59
CA ALA A 2 16.46 -69.37 -0.31
C ALA A 2 15.25 -68.39 -0.14
N VAL A 3 14.09 -68.89 0.33
CA VAL A 3 12.88 -68.05 0.53
C VAL A 3 12.97 -67.10 1.69
N ALA A 4 13.66 -67.47 2.78
CA ALA A 4 13.86 -66.63 3.97
C ALA A 4 14.78 -65.40 3.69
N ALA A 5 15.78 -65.58 2.84
CA ALA A 5 16.70 -64.48 2.47
C ALA A 5 15.98 -63.40 1.60
N LEU A 6 15.02 -63.79 0.75
CA LEU A 6 14.29 -62.87 -0.12
C LEU A 6 13.30 -62.00 0.69
N LEU A 7 12.72 -62.55 1.74
CA LEU A 7 11.79 -61.82 2.63
C LEU A 7 12.54 -60.78 3.54
N LEU A 8 13.76 -61.07 3.93
CA LEU A 8 14.59 -60.14 4.72
C LEU A 8 15.11 -58.98 3.89
N LEU A 9 15.47 -59.21 2.60
CA LEU A 9 15.84 -58.12 1.69
C LEU A 9 14.67 -57.21 1.36
N GLY A 10 13.43 -57.72 1.22
CA GLY A 10 12.24 -56.93 0.97
C GLY A 10 11.81 -56.07 2.15
N ALA A 11 12.07 -56.50 3.41
CA ALA A 11 11.77 -55.74 4.60
C ALA A 11 12.72 -54.54 4.81
N GLY A 12 14.02 -54.73 4.50
CA GLY A 12 15.03 -53.69 4.57
C GLY A 12 14.75 -52.56 3.57
N ALA A 13 14.43 -52.89 2.34
CA ALA A 13 14.12 -51.88 1.31
C ALA A 13 12.84 -51.06 1.61
N ARG A 14 11.85 -51.68 2.28
CA ARG A 14 10.64 -50.96 2.72
C ARG A 14 10.89 -50.02 3.89
N ALA A 15 11.75 -50.40 4.84
CA ALA A 15 12.12 -49.54 5.97
C ALA A 15 12.90 -48.30 5.48
N GLU A 16 13.83 -48.49 4.56
CA GLU A 16 14.63 -47.41 3.98
C GLU A 16 13.77 -46.43 3.15
N ALA A 17 12.79 -46.96 2.41
CA ALA A 17 11.83 -46.13 1.67
C ALA A 17 10.91 -45.30 2.61
N ALA A 18 10.47 -45.87 3.73
CA ALA A 18 9.64 -45.19 4.70
C ALA A 18 10.43 -44.08 5.43
N ASP A 19 11.70 -44.31 5.77
CA ASP A 19 12.56 -43.30 6.39
C ASP A 19 12.90 -42.17 5.42
N ALA A 20 13.09 -42.45 4.11
CA ALA A 20 13.31 -41.44 3.09
C ALA A 20 12.05 -40.59 2.82
N GLU A 21 10.87 -41.18 2.89
CA GLU A 21 9.60 -40.46 2.76
C GLU A 21 9.32 -39.60 4.00
N ALA A 22 9.61 -40.09 5.20
CA ALA A 22 9.53 -39.32 6.45
C ALA A 22 10.52 -38.15 6.44
N ALA A 23 11.75 -38.33 5.98
CA ALA A 23 12.74 -37.27 5.85
C ALA A 23 12.32 -36.21 4.81
N ARG A 24 11.70 -36.60 3.69
CA ARG A 24 11.13 -35.66 2.71
C ARG A 24 9.95 -34.88 3.28
N ALA A 25 9.06 -35.55 4.03
CA ALA A 25 7.93 -34.89 4.68
C ALA A 25 8.37 -33.87 5.74
N VAL A 26 9.45 -34.15 6.50
CA VAL A 26 10.05 -33.21 7.45
C VAL A 26 10.75 -32.07 6.71
N GLY A 27 11.47 -32.34 5.61
CA GLY A 27 12.12 -31.32 4.81
C GLY A 27 11.12 -30.36 4.13
N THR A 28 10.01 -30.87 3.62
CA THR A 28 8.93 -30.04 3.06
C THR A 28 8.19 -29.23 4.13
N ARG A 29 8.03 -29.75 5.34
CA ARG A 29 7.49 -28.98 6.47
C ARG A 29 8.43 -27.86 6.93
N ALA A 30 9.73 -28.10 6.97
CA ALA A 30 10.72 -27.09 7.31
C ALA A 30 10.79 -25.99 6.25
N ALA A 31 10.75 -26.33 4.95
CA ALA A 31 10.72 -25.37 3.85
C ALA A 31 9.42 -24.52 3.81
N HIS A 32 8.30 -25.08 4.32
CA HIS A 32 7.04 -24.33 4.45
C HIS A 32 7.01 -23.44 5.70
N ALA A 33 7.76 -23.77 6.75
CA ALA A 33 7.83 -22.96 7.96
C ALA A 33 8.63 -21.66 7.75
N ASP A 34 9.57 -21.64 6.79
CA ASP A 34 10.34 -20.44 6.45
C ASP A 34 9.54 -19.43 5.59
N SER A 35 8.36 -19.78 5.11
CA SER A 35 7.44 -18.89 4.40
C SER A 35 6.34 -18.33 5.32
N ILE A 36 6.59 -18.17 6.61
CA ILE A 36 5.69 -17.36 7.46
C ILE A 36 5.75 -15.93 6.89
N PRO A 37 4.65 -15.42 6.30
CA PRO A 37 4.65 -14.06 5.81
C PRO A 37 5.05 -13.17 6.98
N HIS A 38 6.04 -12.30 6.77
CA HIS A 38 6.51 -11.34 7.77
C HIS A 38 5.27 -10.67 8.36
N ARG A 39 4.92 -11.03 9.59
CA ARG A 39 3.74 -10.51 10.31
C ARG A 39 3.96 -9.02 10.48
N SER A 40 3.49 -8.26 9.49
CA SER A 40 3.56 -6.82 9.53
C SER A 40 2.75 -6.34 10.73
N ARG A 41 3.42 -5.72 11.70
CA ARG A 41 2.71 -5.12 12.83
C ARG A 41 1.89 -3.96 12.27
N PRO A 42 0.54 -3.97 12.34
CA PRO A 42 -0.33 -2.99 11.67
C PRO A 42 0.04 -1.54 12.01
N PHE A 43 0.46 -1.30 13.23
CA PHE A 43 0.92 0.02 13.69
C PHE A 43 2.13 0.55 12.91
N TYR A 44 3.12 -0.31 12.59
CA TYR A 44 4.27 0.13 11.79
C TYR A 44 3.92 0.40 10.32
N VAL A 45 2.91 -0.30 9.79
CA VAL A 45 2.40 -0.03 8.44
C VAL A 45 1.73 1.35 8.40
N MET A 46 0.92 1.67 9.42
CA MET A 46 0.33 2.99 9.59
C MET A 46 1.40 4.09 9.71
N LEU A 47 2.45 3.89 10.53
CA LEU A 47 3.54 4.87 10.67
C LEU A 47 4.29 5.12 9.35
N ARG A 48 4.45 4.08 8.51
CA ARG A 48 5.04 4.26 7.18
C ARG A 48 4.15 5.12 6.28
N SER A 49 2.82 4.90 6.33
CA SER A 49 1.87 5.76 5.62
C SER A 49 1.87 7.20 6.14
N ALA A 50 2.12 7.40 7.45
CA ALA A 50 2.26 8.73 8.03
C ALA A 50 3.50 9.48 7.51
N ALA A 51 4.60 8.76 7.22
CA ALA A 51 5.83 9.37 6.72
C ALA A 51 5.77 9.71 5.22
N VAL A 52 5.16 8.82 4.42
CA VAL A 52 5.05 8.99 2.97
C VAL A 52 3.68 8.48 2.51
N PRO A 53 2.90 9.31 1.79
CA PRO A 53 1.62 8.90 1.24
C PRO A 53 1.72 7.61 0.42
N GLY A 54 0.83 6.65 0.69
CA GLY A 54 0.78 5.39 -0.05
C GLY A 54 1.83 4.33 0.34
N TRP A 55 2.81 4.64 1.20
CA TRP A 55 3.86 3.67 1.55
C TRP A 55 3.32 2.45 2.29
N GLY A 56 2.36 2.62 3.19
CA GLY A 56 1.70 1.51 3.86
C GLY A 56 0.95 0.58 2.92
N GLN A 57 0.26 1.15 1.92
CA GLN A 57 -0.43 0.40 0.88
C GLN A 57 0.56 -0.38 -0.01
N LEU A 58 1.70 0.22 -0.36
CA LEU A 58 2.79 -0.48 -1.07
C LEU A 58 3.33 -1.65 -0.25
N TYR A 59 3.54 -1.44 1.03
CA TYR A 59 4.00 -2.49 1.93
C TYR A 59 2.99 -3.64 2.05
N ASN A 60 1.70 -3.34 1.99
CA ASN A 60 0.62 -4.32 1.94
C ASN A 60 0.41 -4.93 0.54
N HIS A 61 1.33 -4.71 -0.41
CA HIS A 61 1.26 -5.16 -1.82
C HIS A 61 0.02 -4.64 -2.59
N LYS A 62 -0.60 -3.53 -2.15
CA LYS A 62 -1.77 -2.91 -2.78
C LYS A 62 -1.36 -1.74 -3.68
N VAL A 63 -0.63 -2.04 -4.75
CA VAL A 63 -0.01 -1.04 -5.65
C VAL A 63 -1.03 -0.08 -6.24
N LEU A 64 -2.20 -0.55 -6.68
CA LEU A 64 -3.26 0.31 -7.24
C LEU A 64 -3.82 1.30 -6.21
N LYS A 65 -4.01 0.86 -4.95
CA LYS A 65 -4.41 1.75 -3.86
C LYS A 65 -3.33 2.79 -3.57
N ALA A 66 -2.07 2.36 -3.50
CA ALA A 66 -0.94 3.26 -3.28
C ALA A 66 -0.85 4.33 -4.37
N ALA A 67 -0.99 3.95 -5.64
CA ALA A 67 -1.01 4.89 -6.76
C ALA A 67 -2.16 5.89 -6.65
N GLY A 68 -3.36 5.43 -6.28
CA GLY A 68 -4.53 6.28 -6.04
C GLY A 68 -4.31 7.28 -4.91
N VAL A 69 -3.72 6.86 -3.79
CA VAL A 69 -3.38 7.74 -2.65
C VAL A 69 -2.37 8.79 -3.07
N VAL A 70 -1.26 8.38 -3.70
CA VAL A 70 -0.20 9.32 -4.16
C VAL A 70 -0.76 10.33 -5.15
N ALA A 71 -1.59 9.89 -6.11
CA ALA A 71 -2.20 10.79 -7.09
C ALA A 71 -3.20 11.76 -6.43
N GLY A 72 -4.06 11.27 -5.54
CA GLY A 72 -5.06 12.09 -4.85
C GLY A 72 -4.44 13.12 -3.91
N GLU A 73 -3.54 12.68 -3.01
CA GLU A 73 -2.85 13.59 -2.09
C GLU A 73 -1.90 14.54 -2.83
N GLY A 74 -1.26 14.07 -3.92
CA GLY A 74 -0.44 14.91 -4.78
C GLY A 74 -1.24 16.03 -5.46
N LEU A 75 -2.46 15.75 -5.92
CA LEU A 75 -3.35 16.75 -6.48
C LEU A 75 -3.78 17.79 -5.42
N LEU A 76 -4.14 17.36 -4.21
CA LEU A 76 -4.50 18.27 -3.11
C LEU A 76 -3.33 19.18 -2.72
N ALA A 77 -2.12 18.61 -2.66
CA ALA A 77 -0.90 19.37 -2.41
C ALA A 77 -0.61 20.38 -3.53
N TYR A 78 -0.80 19.99 -4.79
CA TYR A 78 -0.64 20.88 -5.94
C TYR A 78 -1.60 22.07 -5.87
N GLU A 79 -2.89 21.83 -5.56
CA GLU A 79 -3.87 22.91 -5.42
C GLU A 79 -3.50 23.86 -4.26
N ALA A 80 -3.08 23.32 -3.11
CA ALA A 80 -2.63 24.15 -1.99
C ALA A 80 -1.41 25.00 -2.35
N LEU A 81 -0.43 24.44 -3.06
CA LEU A 81 0.77 25.16 -3.53
C LEU A 81 0.42 26.21 -4.60
N SER A 82 -0.52 25.92 -5.48
CA SER A 82 -1.02 26.86 -6.48
C SER A 82 -1.65 28.09 -5.82
N GLU A 83 -2.52 27.88 -4.84
CA GLU A 83 -3.14 28.98 -4.08
C GLU A 83 -2.14 29.75 -3.23
N PHE A 84 -1.12 29.07 -2.66
CA PHE A 84 -0.01 29.72 -1.97
C PHE A 84 0.78 30.67 -2.87
N LYS A 85 1.06 30.25 -4.10
CA LYS A 85 1.74 31.11 -5.08
C LYS A 85 0.90 32.34 -5.42
N LYS A 86 -0.40 32.15 -5.70
CA LYS A 86 -1.31 33.27 -6.02
C LYS A 86 -1.45 34.26 -4.84
N GLU A 87 -1.48 33.75 -3.60
CA GLU A 87 -1.47 34.59 -2.39
C GLU A 87 -0.20 35.45 -2.33
N ASN A 88 0.99 34.85 -2.58
CA ASN A 88 2.26 35.60 -2.59
C ASN A 88 2.27 36.64 -3.73
N ASP A 89 1.82 36.29 -4.93
CA ASP A 89 1.71 37.24 -6.04
C ASP A 89 0.79 38.43 -5.70
N ALA A 90 -0.26 38.19 -4.91
CA ALA A 90 -1.15 39.25 -4.42
C ALA A 90 -0.46 40.12 -3.33
N VAL A 91 0.34 39.52 -2.45
CA VAL A 91 1.15 40.25 -1.46
C VAL A 91 2.14 41.18 -2.16
N ASP A 92 2.82 40.70 -3.21
CA ASP A 92 3.78 41.51 -3.99
C ASP A 92 3.06 42.68 -4.67
N ARG A 93 1.84 42.47 -5.21
CA ARG A 93 1.01 43.56 -5.77
C ARG A 93 0.59 44.59 -4.71
N LEU A 94 0.24 44.14 -3.50
CA LEU A 94 -0.08 45.04 -2.38
C LEU A 94 1.12 45.93 -1.99
N SER A 95 2.33 45.33 -1.96
CA SER A 95 3.55 46.10 -1.67
C SER A 95 3.80 47.20 -2.72
N ALA A 96 3.65 46.85 -4.02
CA ALA A 96 3.80 47.80 -5.10
C ALA A 96 2.76 48.96 -5.05
N LEU A 97 1.52 48.65 -4.64
CA LEU A 97 0.52 49.69 -4.44
C LEU A 97 0.89 50.64 -3.28
N LEU A 98 1.40 50.09 -2.17
CA LEU A 98 1.88 50.91 -1.05
C LEU A 98 3.05 51.82 -1.46
N ASP A 99 3.99 51.34 -2.26
CA ASP A 99 5.10 52.12 -2.78
C ASP A 99 4.61 53.24 -3.73
N ALA A 100 3.49 53.00 -4.42
CA ALA A 100 2.82 54.02 -5.24
C ALA A 100 1.96 55.00 -4.43
N GLY A 101 1.91 54.87 -3.10
CA GLY A 101 1.13 55.75 -2.22
C GLY A 101 -0.34 55.37 -2.08
N LEU A 102 -0.76 54.21 -2.61
CA LEU A 102 -2.12 53.67 -2.52
C LEU A 102 -2.17 52.68 -1.33
N GLY A 103 -2.93 52.97 -0.31
CA GLY A 103 -3.01 52.19 0.92
C GLY A 103 -4.42 51.76 1.29
N PRO A 104 -4.60 51.25 2.52
CA PRO A 104 -5.91 50.87 3.04
C PRO A 104 -6.94 52.03 2.90
N GLY A 105 -8.11 51.70 2.36
CA GLY A 105 -9.15 52.66 2.00
C GLY A 105 -9.15 53.07 0.51
N ASP A 106 -8.09 52.75 -0.25
CA ASP A 106 -8.10 52.91 -1.70
C ASP A 106 -8.79 51.68 -2.35
N PRO A 107 -9.72 51.90 -3.27
CA PRO A 107 -10.42 50.79 -3.92
C PRO A 107 -9.48 49.78 -4.64
N ALA A 108 -8.38 50.25 -5.24
CA ALA A 108 -7.40 49.38 -5.86
C ALA A 108 -6.67 48.48 -4.84
N TYR A 109 -6.31 49.05 -3.69
CA TYR A 109 -5.68 48.30 -2.61
C TYR A 109 -6.65 47.26 -2.02
N GLU A 110 -7.90 47.65 -1.74
CA GLU A 110 -8.91 46.76 -1.16
C GLU A 110 -9.27 45.60 -2.09
N ALA A 111 -9.32 45.81 -3.41
CA ALA A 111 -9.56 44.75 -4.38
C ALA A 111 -8.45 43.67 -4.34
N VAL A 112 -7.18 44.09 -4.28
CA VAL A 112 -6.06 43.16 -4.21
C VAL A 112 -5.97 42.48 -2.84
N ALA A 113 -6.33 43.17 -1.76
CA ALA A 113 -6.39 42.62 -0.41
C ALA A 113 -7.46 41.51 -0.32
N GLN A 114 -8.63 41.72 -0.91
CA GLN A 114 -9.68 40.70 -1.00
C GLN A 114 -9.24 39.48 -1.83
N ASP A 115 -8.53 39.70 -2.93
CA ASP A 115 -7.99 38.63 -3.78
C ASP A 115 -6.97 37.76 -2.99
N ARG A 116 -6.04 38.43 -2.27
CA ARG A 116 -5.12 37.75 -1.36
C ARG A 116 -5.86 36.88 -0.33
N ASP A 117 -6.86 37.44 0.34
CA ASP A 117 -7.61 36.73 1.38
C ASP A 117 -8.42 35.55 0.81
N ALA A 118 -8.96 35.70 -0.40
CA ALA A 118 -9.62 34.62 -1.09
C ALA A 118 -8.65 33.45 -1.40
N HIS A 119 -7.44 33.73 -1.88
CA HIS A 119 -6.42 32.72 -2.13
C HIS A 119 -5.93 32.06 -0.84
N ARG A 120 -5.73 32.84 0.22
CA ARG A 120 -5.40 32.35 1.56
C ARG A 120 -6.46 31.36 2.08
N ASN A 121 -7.73 31.70 1.97
CA ASN A 121 -8.81 30.84 2.44
C ASN A 121 -8.90 29.55 1.62
N ARG A 122 -8.76 29.62 0.28
CA ARG A 122 -8.72 28.43 -0.56
C ARG A 122 -7.51 27.53 -0.24
N LYS A 123 -6.31 28.13 -0.05
CA LYS A 123 -5.11 27.39 0.39
C LYS A 123 -5.36 26.63 1.68
N ILE A 124 -5.91 27.28 2.70
CA ILE A 124 -6.23 26.65 3.98
C ILE A 124 -7.23 25.49 3.79
N THR A 125 -8.24 25.68 2.95
CA THR A 125 -9.22 24.63 2.63
C THR A 125 -8.56 23.41 2.00
N TRP A 126 -7.67 23.60 1.02
CA TRP A 126 -6.94 22.49 0.38
C TRP A 126 -6.01 21.77 1.35
N ILE A 127 -5.35 22.50 2.26
CA ILE A 127 -4.52 21.90 3.33
C ILE A 127 -5.37 21.01 4.24
N TRP A 128 -6.57 21.47 4.65
CA TRP A 128 -7.46 20.66 5.49
C TRP A 128 -7.95 19.40 4.76
N TRP A 129 -8.29 19.49 3.48
CA TRP A 129 -8.65 18.32 2.68
C TRP A 129 -7.48 17.37 2.51
N GLY A 130 -6.29 17.87 2.28
CA GLY A 130 -5.08 17.06 2.20
C GLY A 130 -4.80 16.31 3.50
N LEU A 131 -4.90 17.00 4.65
CA LEU A 131 -4.74 16.37 5.96
C LEU A 131 -5.80 15.29 6.21
N ALA A 132 -7.06 15.55 5.88
CA ALA A 132 -8.13 14.57 6.05
C ALA A 132 -7.92 13.34 5.16
N ALA A 133 -7.54 13.53 3.89
CA ALA A 133 -7.22 12.44 2.97
C ALA A 133 -6.02 11.61 3.48
N HIS A 134 -4.98 12.28 3.98
CA HIS A 134 -3.80 11.62 4.53
C HIS A 134 -4.14 10.77 5.76
N LEU A 135 -4.89 11.30 6.71
CA LEU A 135 -5.35 10.53 7.88
C LEU A 135 -6.20 9.33 7.48
N LEU A 136 -7.08 9.49 6.49
CA LEU A 136 -7.91 8.39 5.98
C LEU A 136 -7.04 7.30 5.33
N SER A 137 -6.03 7.68 4.55
CA SER A 137 -5.11 6.73 3.91
C SER A 137 -4.28 5.95 4.93
N MET A 138 -3.88 6.60 6.05
CA MET A 138 -3.20 5.93 7.17
C MET A 138 -4.10 4.88 7.84
N VAL A 139 -5.37 5.23 8.10
CA VAL A 139 -6.34 4.30 8.69
C VAL A 139 -6.61 3.12 7.73
N ASP A 140 -6.78 3.37 6.43
CA ASP A 140 -6.96 2.32 5.42
C ASP A 140 -5.76 1.35 5.40
N ALA A 141 -4.54 1.87 5.43
CA ALA A 141 -3.33 1.04 5.48
C ALA A 141 -3.24 0.19 6.76
N TYR A 142 -3.66 0.75 7.90
CA TYR A 142 -3.74 0.05 9.17
C TYR A 142 -4.76 -1.09 9.13
N VAL A 143 -5.98 -0.80 8.64
CA VAL A 143 -7.06 -1.79 8.51
C VAL A 143 -6.65 -2.93 7.58
N ASP A 144 -6.08 -2.61 6.41
CA ASP A 144 -5.59 -3.60 5.46
C ASP A 144 -4.53 -4.53 6.09
N ALA A 145 -3.59 -3.97 6.87
CA ALA A 145 -2.58 -4.76 7.55
C ALA A 145 -3.16 -5.61 8.68
N HIS A 146 -4.18 -5.11 9.38
CA HIS A 146 -4.86 -5.84 10.46
C HIS A 146 -5.67 -7.01 9.91
N LEU A 147 -6.42 -6.80 8.81
CA LEU A 147 -7.18 -7.85 8.15
C LEU A 147 -6.27 -8.94 7.57
N ALA A 148 -5.15 -8.58 6.95
CA ALA A 148 -4.17 -9.56 6.47
C ALA A 148 -3.61 -10.44 7.60
N THR A 149 -3.43 -9.88 8.81
CA THR A 149 -2.99 -10.64 9.98
C THR A 149 -4.11 -11.57 10.47
N PHE A 150 -5.36 -11.12 10.46
CA PHE A 150 -6.51 -11.92 10.84
C PHE A 150 -6.72 -13.11 9.89
N ASP A 151 -6.64 -12.90 8.58
CA ASP A 151 -6.73 -13.96 7.57
C ASP A 151 -5.60 -15.00 7.70
N ALA A 152 -4.42 -14.60 8.15
CA ALA A 152 -3.32 -15.51 8.42
C ALA A 152 -3.56 -16.37 9.67
N ASP A 153 -4.19 -15.80 10.71
CA ASP A 153 -4.43 -16.50 11.98
C ASP A 153 -5.70 -17.40 11.93
N PHE A 154 -6.74 -16.99 11.23
CA PHE A 154 -8.07 -17.62 11.22
C PHE A 154 -8.56 -18.05 9.84
N GLY A 155 -7.81 -17.78 8.79
CA GLY A 155 -8.15 -18.20 7.43
C GLY A 155 -8.10 -19.72 7.26
N PRO A 156 -8.77 -20.27 6.23
CA PRO A 156 -8.74 -21.69 5.96
C PRO A 156 -7.30 -22.17 5.74
N PRO A 157 -6.94 -23.39 6.21
CA PRO A 157 -5.60 -23.91 6.06
C PRO A 157 -5.15 -23.91 4.59
N ALA A 158 -3.85 -23.74 4.36
CA ALA A 158 -3.28 -23.62 3.00
C ALA A 158 -3.72 -24.76 2.07
N SER A 159 -3.95 -25.95 2.61
CA SER A 159 -4.49 -27.12 1.89
C SER A 159 -5.91 -26.92 1.35
N ALA A 160 -6.74 -26.08 1.98
CA ALA A 160 -8.10 -25.78 1.51
C ALA A 160 -8.13 -24.67 0.44
N ARG A 161 -7.08 -23.86 0.34
CA ARG A 161 -6.96 -22.80 -0.70
C ARG A 161 -6.61 -23.38 -2.07
N ASP A 162 -6.02 -24.57 -2.10
CA ASP A 162 -5.59 -25.24 -3.34
C ASP A 162 -6.77 -25.86 -4.15
N PHE A 163 -7.92 -26.09 -3.48
CA PHE A 163 -9.12 -26.60 -4.14
C PHE A 163 -9.97 -25.53 -4.84
N GLY A 164 -9.60 -24.27 -4.72
CA GLY A 164 -10.27 -23.12 -5.32
C GLY A 164 -9.52 -22.51 -6.51
N GLU A 165 -8.61 -23.26 -7.16
CA GLU A 165 -7.90 -22.79 -8.33
C GLU A 165 -8.91 -22.45 -9.43
N LYS A 166 -9.12 -21.13 -9.62
CA LYS A 166 -9.92 -20.63 -10.74
C LYS A 166 -9.26 -21.19 -12.01
N PRO A 167 -10.01 -21.85 -12.92
CA PRO A 167 -9.45 -22.38 -14.13
C PRO A 167 -8.73 -21.25 -14.88
N ARG A 168 -7.40 -21.34 -14.96
CA ARG A 168 -6.60 -20.46 -15.81
C ARG A 168 -6.98 -20.77 -17.23
N LEU A 169 -7.79 -19.91 -17.85
CA LEU A 169 -8.06 -19.98 -19.28
C LEU A 169 -6.74 -19.69 -20.02
N THR A 170 -5.98 -20.76 -20.30
CA THR A 170 -4.81 -20.69 -21.16
C THR A 170 -5.31 -20.67 -22.60
N LEU A 171 -5.40 -19.48 -23.19
CA LEU A 171 -5.70 -19.33 -24.61
C LEU A 171 -4.47 -19.74 -25.41
N ALA A 172 -4.39 -21.03 -25.81
CA ALA A 172 -3.36 -21.53 -26.70
C ALA A 172 -3.74 -21.15 -28.15
N ILE A 173 -3.20 -20.05 -28.66
CA ILE A 173 -3.28 -19.71 -30.08
C ILE A 173 -2.34 -20.63 -30.83
N ARG A 174 -2.88 -21.68 -31.47
CA ARG A 174 -2.15 -22.60 -32.34
C ARG A 174 -2.17 -22.01 -33.77
N THR A 175 -1.15 -21.29 -34.16
CA THR A 175 -0.94 -20.90 -35.57
C THR A 175 -0.37 -22.12 -36.32
N ARG A 176 -1.16 -22.63 -37.28
CA ARG A 176 -0.66 -23.56 -38.30
C ARG A 176 -0.15 -22.73 -39.47
N PHE A 177 1.12 -22.86 -39.75
CA PHE A 177 1.70 -22.51 -41.06
C PHE A 177 1.67 -23.73 -41.92
#